data_433318998266574a65b4625efa0d7a36
#
_entry.id   433318998266574a65b4625efa0d7a36
#
_cell.length_a   1.000
_cell.length_b   1.000
_cell.length_c   1.000
_cell.angle_alpha   90.00
_cell.angle_beta   90.00
_cell.angle_gamma   90.00
#
_symmetry.space_group_name_H-M   'P 1'
#
loop_
_entity.id
_entity.type
_entity.pdbx_description
1 polymer ?
#
loop_
_entity_poly.entity_id
_entity_poly.type
_entity_poly.pdbx_seq_one_letter_code
_entity_poly.pdbx_strand_id
1 'polypeptide(L)'
;MYLIFDTETTGLPKRWDAPVHDTDNWPRCVQIAWQLHDSMGRLVEHQDYLIRPDGFDIPYDAEKIHGISTDLAREQGIPLGEALEKFNTALAQAKFIVGQNVGFDVNIMGAEFHREAVDNPLQKLPVLDTCTEVTAELCQIPGGRGGKFKLPTLTELHQHLFGEPFAEAHNATADVEATTRCFLELLRRRQYSLQTLQQAPGYYEKYEEVNPTEIPKIGLRHVNLKKASKKIAEKLGTHEGPSISKEEIRENLENLEDAPFV
;
A
#
# COMPACT_ATOMS: atom_id res chain seq x y z
N MET A 1 -1.64 17.35 -6.10
CA MET A 1 -2.27 16.46 -5.12
C MET A 1 -1.29 15.36 -4.75
N TYR A 2 -1.50 14.70 -3.64
CA TYR A 2 -0.78 13.51 -3.21
C TYR A 2 -1.64 12.29 -3.55
N LEU A 3 -1.09 11.31 -4.26
CA LEU A 3 -1.74 10.03 -4.51
C LEU A 3 -1.06 8.97 -3.66
N ILE A 4 -1.75 8.51 -2.65
CA ILE A 4 -1.30 7.44 -1.76
C ILE A 4 -1.91 6.15 -2.27
N PHE A 5 -1.11 5.12 -2.53
CA PHE A 5 -1.62 3.83 -3.00
C PHE A 5 -0.82 2.66 -2.46
N ASP A 6 -1.43 1.50 -2.50
CA ASP A 6 -0.89 0.23 -2.05
C ASP A 6 -1.47 -0.91 -2.87
N THR A 7 -0.77 -2.05 -2.96
CA THR A 7 -1.19 -3.21 -3.75
C THR A 7 -1.05 -4.51 -2.98
N GLU A 8 -2.05 -5.39 -3.10
CA GLU A 8 -1.89 -6.80 -2.76
C GLU A 8 -1.55 -7.61 -4.01
N THR A 9 -0.73 -8.64 -3.86
CA THR A 9 -0.14 -9.36 -4.99
C THR A 9 -0.16 -10.87 -4.82
N THR A 10 0.12 -11.59 -5.91
CA THR A 10 0.28 -13.06 -5.88
C THR A 10 1.56 -13.53 -5.19
N GLY A 11 2.37 -12.64 -4.63
CA GLY A 11 3.62 -12.97 -3.93
C GLY A 11 4.70 -11.92 -4.15
N LEU A 12 5.97 -12.32 -4.04
CA LEU A 12 7.14 -11.45 -4.18
C LEU A 12 7.82 -11.64 -5.55
N PRO A 13 8.60 -10.65 -6.02
CA PRO A 13 9.36 -10.79 -7.26
C PRO A 13 10.49 -11.81 -7.08
N LYS A 14 10.89 -12.46 -8.16
CA LYS A 14 12.05 -13.36 -8.16
C LYS A 14 13.37 -12.59 -7.95
N ARG A 15 13.44 -11.36 -8.45
CA ARG A 15 14.55 -10.43 -8.27
C ARG A 15 14.01 -9.01 -8.11
N TRP A 16 14.51 -8.30 -7.12
CA TRP A 16 14.06 -6.93 -6.79
C TRP A 16 14.57 -5.86 -7.78
N ASP A 17 15.68 -6.12 -8.47
CA ASP A 17 16.32 -5.23 -9.43
C ASP A 17 15.89 -5.45 -10.88
N ALA A 18 14.91 -6.33 -11.12
CA ALA A 18 14.44 -6.62 -12.46
C ALA A 18 13.65 -5.43 -13.04
N PRO A 19 13.80 -5.16 -14.35
CA PRO A 19 13.01 -4.12 -14.99
C PRO A 19 11.53 -4.52 -15.07
N VAL A 20 10.63 -3.55 -15.06
CA VAL A 20 9.16 -3.80 -15.07
C VAL A 20 8.65 -4.56 -16.30
N HIS A 21 9.38 -4.52 -17.42
CA HIS A 21 9.04 -5.30 -18.60
C HIS A 21 9.39 -6.78 -18.50
N ASP A 22 10.17 -7.19 -17.50
CA ASP A 22 10.38 -8.61 -17.18
C ASP A 22 9.16 -9.11 -16.36
N THR A 23 8.05 -9.29 -17.07
CA THR A 23 6.75 -9.61 -16.47
C THR A 23 6.72 -10.99 -15.81
N ASP A 24 7.62 -11.91 -16.18
CA ASP A 24 7.77 -13.22 -15.52
C ASP A 24 8.44 -13.11 -14.15
N ASN A 25 9.12 -12.01 -13.86
CA ASN A 25 9.74 -11.72 -12.58
C ASN A 25 8.74 -11.16 -11.57
N TRP A 26 7.85 -10.27 -12.02
CA TRP A 26 6.94 -9.53 -11.14
C TRP A 26 5.64 -10.28 -10.89
N PRO A 27 5.18 -10.40 -9.63
CA PRO A 27 3.90 -11.00 -9.32
C PRO A 27 2.73 -10.18 -9.93
N ARG A 28 1.54 -10.77 -9.93
CA ARG A 28 0.33 -10.13 -10.43
C ARG A 28 -0.31 -9.30 -9.33
N CYS A 29 -0.84 -8.15 -9.67
CA CYS A 29 -1.68 -7.36 -8.79
C CYS A 29 -3.02 -8.09 -8.55
N VAL A 30 -3.43 -8.17 -7.29
CA VAL A 30 -4.67 -8.83 -6.83
C VAL A 30 -5.67 -7.80 -6.30
N GLN A 31 -5.19 -6.77 -5.64
CA GLN A 31 -5.96 -5.62 -5.18
C GLN A 31 -5.12 -4.36 -5.40
N ILE A 32 -5.78 -3.28 -5.76
CA ILE A 32 -5.20 -1.93 -5.72
C ILE A 32 -6.14 -1.01 -4.97
N ALA A 33 -5.60 -0.26 -4.03
CA ALA A 33 -6.33 0.79 -3.33
C ALA A 33 -5.58 2.11 -3.43
N TRP A 34 -6.29 3.24 -3.46
CA TRP A 34 -5.68 4.55 -3.39
C TRP A 34 -6.56 5.62 -2.76
N GLN A 35 -5.89 6.65 -2.29
CA GLN A 35 -6.50 7.90 -1.86
C GLN A 35 -5.79 9.07 -2.54
N LEU A 36 -6.57 10.01 -3.05
CA LEU A 36 -6.09 11.26 -3.59
C LEU A 36 -6.38 12.38 -2.60
N HIS A 37 -5.36 13.11 -2.20
CA HIS A 37 -5.45 14.20 -1.24
C HIS A 37 -4.93 15.52 -1.84
N ASP A 38 -5.56 16.62 -1.48
CA ASP A 38 -5.04 17.95 -1.81
C ASP A 38 -3.77 18.29 -1.00
N SER A 39 -3.16 19.44 -1.26
CA SER A 39 -1.94 19.86 -0.58
C SER A 39 -2.14 20.14 0.92
N MET A 40 -3.37 20.31 1.37
CA MET A 40 -3.73 20.53 2.79
C MET A 40 -4.17 19.23 3.48
N GLY A 41 -4.05 18.09 2.81
CA GLY A 41 -4.38 16.78 3.37
C GLY A 41 -5.88 16.43 3.33
N ARG A 42 -6.70 17.17 2.59
CA ARG A 42 -8.13 16.85 2.47
C ARG A 42 -8.33 15.74 1.45
N LEU A 43 -9.12 14.74 1.82
CA LEU A 43 -9.49 13.65 0.92
C LEU A 43 -10.32 14.19 -0.25
N VAL A 44 -9.91 13.88 -1.47
CA VAL A 44 -10.59 14.21 -2.72
C VAL A 44 -11.26 12.98 -3.32
N GLU A 45 -10.54 11.85 -3.31
CA GLU A 45 -11.01 10.58 -3.88
C GLU A 45 -10.47 9.41 -3.08
N HIS A 46 -11.28 8.34 -2.99
CA HIS A 46 -10.86 7.04 -2.48
C HIS A 46 -11.42 5.95 -3.37
N GLN A 47 -10.57 4.98 -3.72
CA GLN A 47 -10.94 3.82 -4.54
C GLN A 47 -10.25 2.56 -4.01
N ASP A 48 -10.92 1.42 -4.22
CA ASP A 48 -10.45 0.08 -3.86
C ASP A 48 -11.02 -0.91 -4.87
N TYR A 49 -10.14 -1.68 -5.53
CA TYR A 49 -10.54 -2.65 -6.55
C TYR A 49 -9.80 -3.96 -6.38
N LEU A 50 -10.55 -5.04 -6.27
CA LEU A 50 -10.05 -6.38 -6.54
C LEU A 50 -9.84 -6.55 -8.05
N ILE A 51 -8.72 -7.14 -8.43
CA ILE A 51 -8.40 -7.44 -9.84
C ILE A 51 -8.86 -8.85 -10.15
N ARG A 52 -9.67 -9.01 -11.20
CA ARG A 52 -10.10 -10.32 -11.66
C ARG A 52 -8.92 -11.07 -12.25
N PRO A 53 -8.57 -12.26 -11.73
CA PRO A 53 -7.51 -13.07 -12.30
C PRO A 53 -7.83 -13.48 -13.74
N ASP A 54 -6.90 -13.20 -14.66
CA ASP A 54 -6.91 -13.65 -16.04
C ASP A 54 -5.61 -14.40 -16.33
N GLY A 55 -5.72 -15.69 -16.59
CA GLY A 55 -4.59 -16.56 -16.87
C GLY A 55 -3.71 -16.92 -15.66
N PHE A 56 -4.15 -16.61 -14.42
CA PHE A 56 -3.44 -17.00 -13.19
C PHE A 56 -4.41 -17.30 -12.05
N ASP A 57 -3.90 -18.02 -11.05
CA ASP A 57 -4.57 -18.21 -9.76
C ASP A 57 -3.77 -17.49 -8.66
N ILE A 58 -4.47 -17.10 -7.58
CA ILE A 58 -3.84 -16.52 -6.40
C ILE A 58 -3.28 -17.66 -5.55
N PRO A 59 -1.97 -17.72 -5.30
CA PRO A 59 -1.36 -18.75 -4.47
C PRO A 59 -1.93 -18.73 -3.05
N TYR A 60 -2.10 -19.90 -2.45
CA TYR A 60 -2.63 -20.04 -1.10
C TYR A 60 -1.81 -19.25 -0.05
N ASP A 61 -0.48 -19.19 -0.20
CA ASP A 61 0.36 -18.43 0.72
C ASP A 61 0.11 -16.92 0.63
N ALA A 62 -0.17 -16.38 -0.55
CA ALA A 62 -0.59 -15.00 -0.72
C ALA A 62 -1.99 -14.75 -0.14
N GLU A 63 -2.95 -15.66 -0.44
CA GLU A 63 -4.30 -15.61 0.14
C GLU A 63 -4.29 -15.58 1.68
N LYS A 64 -3.39 -16.35 2.32
CA LYS A 64 -3.23 -16.33 3.78
C LYS A 64 -2.89 -14.95 4.32
N ILE A 65 -2.09 -14.19 3.59
CA ILE A 65 -1.61 -12.87 4.00
C ILE A 65 -2.74 -11.84 3.87
N HIS A 66 -3.26 -11.63 2.67
CA HIS A 66 -4.24 -10.57 2.38
C HIS A 66 -5.70 -11.02 2.41
N GLY A 67 -5.98 -12.33 2.50
CA GLY A 67 -7.35 -12.87 2.60
C GLY A 67 -8.15 -12.89 1.30
N ILE A 68 -7.53 -12.65 0.15
CA ILE A 68 -8.19 -12.61 -1.15
C ILE A 68 -7.96 -13.95 -1.85
N SER A 69 -9.01 -14.78 -1.93
CA SER A 69 -8.97 -16.03 -2.69
C SER A 69 -9.17 -15.80 -4.19
N THR A 70 -8.73 -16.76 -5.00
CA THR A 70 -8.97 -16.74 -6.44
C THR A 70 -10.48 -16.62 -6.75
N ASP A 71 -11.33 -17.34 -6.02
CA ASP A 71 -12.79 -17.32 -6.24
C ASP A 71 -13.40 -15.98 -5.86
N LEU A 72 -12.94 -15.35 -4.75
CA LEU A 72 -13.35 -14.01 -4.36
C LEU A 72 -12.99 -12.99 -5.45
N ALA A 73 -11.74 -13.03 -5.93
CA ALA A 73 -11.27 -12.13 -6.96
C ALA A 73 -11.97 -12.33 -8.32
N ARG A 74 -12.35 -13.57 -8.65
CA ARG A 74 -13.17 -13.86 -9.84
C ARG A 74 -14.60 -13.35 -9.72
N GLU A 75 -15.23 -13.48 -8.54
CA GLU A 75 -16.62 -13.05 -8.30
C GLU A 75 -16.75 -11.51 -8.23
N GLN A 76 -15.83 -10.84 -7.55
CA GLN A 76 -15.94 -9.42 -7.21
C GLN A 76 -14.95 -8.51 -7.93
N GLY A 77 -13.91 -9.08 -8.53
CA GLY A 77 -12.87 -8.32 -9.21
C GLY A 77 -13.31 -7.74 -10.55
N ILE A 78 -12.73 -6.60 -10.88
CA ILE A 78 -12.87 -5.96 -12.19
C ILE A 78 -11.70 -6.36 -13.13
N PRO A 79 -11.85 -6.24 -14.44
CA PRO A 79 -10.74 -6.43 -15.37
C PRO A 79 -9.57 -5.50 -15.07
N LEU A 80 -8.34 -5.99 -15.24
CA LEU A 80 -7.12 -5.19 -15.01
C LEU A 80 -7.12 -3.88 -15.81
N GLY A 81 -7.45 -3.94 -17.11
CA GLY A 81 -7.49 -2.75 -17.98
C GLY A 81 -8.43 -1.67 -17.43
N GLU A 82 -9.60 -2.05 -16.88
CA GLU A 82 -10.53 -1.11 -16.25
C GLU A 82 -9.93 -0.47 -14.98
N ALA A 83 -9.26 -1.26 -14.15
CA ALA A 83 -8.58 -0.74 -12.96
C ALA A 83 -7.47 0.24 -13.33
N LEU A 84 -6.68 -0.06 -14.37
CA LEU A 84 -5.61 0.81 -14.87
C LEU A 84 -6.15 2.12 -15.44
N GLU A 85 -7.27 2.13 -16.16
CA GLU A 85 -7.93 3.36 -16.62
C GLU A 85 -8.33 4.28 -15.48
N LYS A 86 -8.95 3.71 -14.44
CA LYS A 86 -9.35 4.44 -13.23
C LYS A 86 -8.14 5.01 -12.49
N PHE A 87 -7.11 4.18 -12.33
CA PHE A 87 -5.86 4.59 -11.67
C PHE A 87 -5.13 5.67 -12.47
N ASN A 88 -5.07 5.58 -13.80
CA ASN A 88 -4.52 6.62 -14.67
C ASN A 88 -5.26 7.96 -14.52
N THR A 89 -6.57 7.93 -14.32
CA THR A 89 -7.37 9.15 -14.08
C THR A 89 -6.95 9.83 -12.77
N ALA A 90 -6.68 9.06 -11.72
CA ALA A 90 -6.16 9.58 -10.45
C ALA A 90 -4.70 10.08 -10.60
N LEU A 91 -3.84 9.30 -11.30
CA LEU A 91 -2.44 9.66 -11.58
C LEU A 91 -2.32 10.99 -12.34
N ALA A 92 -3.22 11.26 -13.29
CA ALA A 92 -3.24 12.52 -14.04
C ALA A 92 -3.46 13.77 -13.15
N GLN A 93 -4.04 13.60 -11.97
CA GLN A 93 -4.28 14.66 -10.99
C GLN A 93 -3.16 14.74 -9.93
N ALA A 94 -2.35 13.70 -9.82
CA ALA A 94 -1.31 13.59 -8.82
C ALA A 94 -0.11 14.48 -9.18
N LYS A 95 0.51 15.07 -8.17
CA LYS A 95 1.81 15.72 -8.23
C LYS A 95 2.90 14.85 -7.62
N PHE A 96 2.53 14.02 -6.68
CA PHE A 96 3.39 13.08 -5.97
C PHE A 96 2.71 11.74 -5.81
N ILE A 97 3.50 10.68 -5.89
CA ILE A 97 3.17 9.34 -5.43
C ILE A 97 3.61 9.22 -3.98
N VAL A 98 2.79 8.63 -3.15
CA VAL A 98 3.10 8.37 -1.74
C VAL A 98 2.80 6.90 -1.41
N GLY A 99 3.60 6.28 -0.57
CA GLY A 99 3.36 4.94 -0.04
C GLY A 99 4.37 4.55 1.04
N GLN A 100 4.21 3.37 1.58
CA GLN A 100 5.13 2.75 2.53
C GLN A 100 5.95 1.70 1.79
N ASN A 101 7.27 1.91 1.62
CA ASN A 101 8.10 1.05 0.76
C ASN A 101 7.55 0.95 -0.66
N VAL A 102 7.04 2.06 -1.15
CA VAL A 102 6.21 2.17 -2.37
C VAL A 102 6.93 1.77 -3.66
N GLY A 103 8.26 1.61 -3.62
CA GLY A 103 9.02 1.11 -4.77
C GLY A 103 8.55 -0.25 -5.27
N PHE A 104 8.09 -1.12 -4.36
CA PHE A 104 7.49 -2.39 -4.72
C PHE A 104 6.20 -2.18 -5.54
N ASP A 105 5.26 -1.39 -5.03
CA ASP A 105 3.97 -1.12 -5.66
C ASP A 105 4.10 -0.42 -7.01
N VAL A 106 5.05 0.52 -7.11
CA VAL A 106 5.40 1.18 -8.38
C VAL A 106 5.87 0.17 -9.43
N ASN A 107 6.67 -0.81 -9.04
CA ASN A 107 7.13 -1.86 -9.93
C ASN A 107 6.03 -2.86 -10.30
N ILE A 108 5.19 -3.25 -9.34
CA ILE A 108 4.01 -4.09 -9.59
C ILE A 108 3.10 -3.43 -10.62
N MET A 109 2.69 -2.20 -10.38
CA MET A 109 1.81 -1.48 -11.29
C MET A 109 2.51 -1.19 -12.63
N GLY A 110 3.83 -0.92 -12.61
CA GLY A 110 4.63 -0.79 -13.82
C GLY A 110 4.61 -2.03 -14.70
N ALA A 111 4.69 -3.22 -14.08
CA ALA A 111 4.58 -4.49 -14.79
C ALA A 111 3.16 -4.75 -15.32
N GLU A 112 2.12 -4.38 -14.57
CA GLU A 112 0.73 -4.51 -15.02
C GLU A 112 0.42 -3.54 -16.19
N PHE A 113 0.91 -2.30 -16.15
CA PHE A 113 0.83 -1.37 -17.30
C PHE A 113 1.51 -1.95 -18.54
N HIS A 114 2.68 -2.60 -18.35
CA HIS A 114 3.40 -3.23 -19.46
C HIS A 114 2.64 -4.43 -20.04
N ARG A 115 2.00 -5.27 -19.19
CA ARG A 115 1.18 -6.43 -19.63
C ARG A 115 0.00 -5.99 -20.48
N GLU A 116 -0.66 -4.90 -20.12
CA GLU A 116 -1.80 -4.33 -20.86
C GLU A 116 -1.38 -3.43 -22.04
N ALA A 117 -0.07 -3.26 -22.28
CA ALA A 117 0.48 -2.34 -23.30
C ALA A 117 -0.06 -0.90 -23.17
N VAL A 118 -0.29 -0.44 -21.93
CA VAL A 118 -0.74 0.91 -21.58
C VAL A 118 0.45 1.76 -21.14
N ASP A 119 0.44 3.06 -21.44
CA ASP A 119 1.49 3.99 -21.02
C ASP A 119 1.57 4.05 -19.47
N ASN A 120 2.79 3.97 -18.95
CA ASN A 120 3.05 4.00 -17.52
C ASN A 120 3.45 5.41 -17.05
N PRO A 121 2.56 6.20 -16.45
CA PRO A 121 2.87 7.54 -15.97
C PRO A 121 3.58 7.57 -14.61
N LEU A 122 3.61 6.46 -13.85
CA LEU A 122 4.21 6.39 -12.52
C LEU A 122 5.67 6.84 -12.49
N GLN A 123 6.45 6.46 -13.52
CA GLN A 123 7.89 6.80 -13.60
C GLN A 123 8.16 8.30 -13.76
N LYS A 124 7.14 9.09 -14.11
CA LYS A 124 7.26 10.56 -14.31
C LYS A 124 6.96 11.36 -13.06
N LEU A 125 6.39 10.73 -12.03
CA LEU A 125 5.97 11.39 -10.80
C LEU A 125 7.02 11.24 -9.70
N PRO A 126 7.32 12.32 -8.93
CA PRO A 126 8.14 12.22 -7.75
C PRO A 126 7.50 11.34 -6.69
N VAL A 127 8.34 10.57 -5.98
CA VAL A 127 7.91 9.64 -4.93
C VAL A 127 8.24 10.23 -3.55
N LEU A 128 7.29 10.13 -2.63
CA LEU A 128 7.43 10.44 -1.21
C LEU A 128 7.16 9.16 -0.42
N ASP A 129 8.22 8.42 -0.11
CA ASP A 129 8.12 7.18 0.66
C ASP A 129 8.07 7.49 2.16
N THR A 130 7.24 6.78 2.91
CA THR A 130 7.19 6.85 4.37
C THR A 130 8.16 5.87 5.05
N CYS A 131 8.75 4.93 4.29
CA CYS A 131 9.77 3.98 4.74
C CYS A 131 11.17 4.47 4.37
N THR A 132 11.74 5.36 5.15
CA THR A 132 13.02 6.02 4.85
C THR A 132 13.94 6.10 6.06
N GLU A 133 15.21 6.48 5.84
CA GLU A 133 16.14 6.76 6.95
C GLU A 133 15.60 7.87 7.89
N VAL A 134 14.84 8.83 7.38
CA VAL A 134 14.21 9.86 8.21
C VAL A 134 13.22 9.26 9.21
N THR A 135 12.39 8.35 8.76
CA THR A 135 11.43 7.65 9.64
C THR A 135 12.11 6.60 10.51
N ALA A 136 13.21 5.98 10.07
CA ALA A 136 14.04 5.12 10.90
C ALA A 136 14.65 5.90 12.09
N GLU A 137 15.23 7.09 11.83
CA GLU A 137 15.75 7.97 12.88
C GLU A 137 14.63 8.48 13.81
N LEU A 138 13.43 8.70 13.29
CA LEU A 138 12.27 9.09 14.09
C LEU A 138 11.82 7.97 15.04
N CYS A 139 11.71 6.74 14.53
CA CYS A 139 11.21 5.57 15.29
C CYS A 139 12.27 4.94 16.20
N GLN A 140 13.56 5.06 15.86
CA GLN A 140 14.71 4.55 16.62
C GLN A 140 14.64 3.05 16.94
N ILE A 141 14.13 2.24 16.01
CA ILE A 141 14.01 0.79 16.19
C ILE A 141 15.39 0.14 16.02
N PRO A 142 15.89 -0.66 16.99
CA PRO A 142 17.15 -1.36 16.84
C PRO A 142 17.11 -2.41 15.71
N GLY A 143 18.28 -2.73 15.12
CA GLY A 143 18.42 -3.83 14.16
C GLY A 143 18.78 -3.43 12.74
N GLY A 144 18.96 -2.14 12.45
CA GLY A 144 19.44 -1.67 11.15
C GLY A 144 20.89 -2.07 10.88
N ARG A 145 21.26 -2.17 9.59
CA ARG A 145 22.60 -2.54 9.16
C ARG A 145 23.62 -1.46 9.53
N GLY A 146 24.83 -1.88 9.92
CA GLY A 146 25.94 -0.96 10.23
C GLY A 146 25.71 -0.09 11.47
N GLY A 147 24.90 -0.54 12.43
CA GLY A 147 24.60 0.20 13.66
C GLY A 147 23.57 1.31 13.50
N LYS A 148 22.93 1.40 12.35
CA LYS A 148 21.80 2.30 12.10
C LYS A 148 20.51 1.76 12.74
N PHE A 149 19.47 2.57 12.77
CA PHE A 149 18.13 2.10 13.10
C PHE A 149 17.51 1.31 11.92
N LYS A 150 16.62 0.38 12.24
CA LYS A 150 15.83 -0.38 11.26
C LYS A 150 14.83 0.56 10.58
N LEU A 151 14.59 0.37 9.29
CA LEU A 151 13.46 1.00 8.59
C LEU A 151 12.15 0.50 9.22
N PRO A 152 11.22 1.39 9.60
CA PRO A 152 9.99 0.98 10.25
C PRO A 152 9.02 0.30 9.28
N THR A 153 8.37 -0.76 9.72
CA THR A 153 7.15 -1.23 9.06
C THR A 153 6.04 -0.19 9.21
N LEU A 154 4.98 -0.29 8.40
CA LEU A 154 3.84 0.61 8.51
C LEU A 154 3.21 0.57 9.92
N THR A 155 3.07 -0.62 10.49
CA THR A 155 2.55 -0.82 11.85
C THR A 155 3.44 -0.15 12.90
N GLU A 156 4.75 -0.28 12.79
CA GLU A 156 5.71 0.35 13.71
C GLU A 156 5.68 1.88 13.58
N LEU A 157 5.63 2.41 12.35
CA LEU A 157 5.52 3.85 12.12
C LEU A 157 4.20 4.40 12.69
N HIS A 158 3.08 3.72 12.42
CA HIS A 158 1.78 4.10 12.95
C HIS A 158 1.76 4.07 14.48
N GLN A 159 2.31 3.00 15.09
CA GLN A 159 2.46 2.90 16.54
C GLN A 159 3.29 4.03 17.13
N HIS A 160 4.39 4.41 16.45
CA HIS A 160 5.24 5.51 16.89
C HIS A 160 4.52 6.87 16.82
N LEU A 161 3.79 7.12 15.73
CA LEU A 161 3.14 8.41 15.50
C LEU A 161 1.89 8.63 16.35
N PHE A 162 1.11 7.56 16.61
CA PHE A 162 -0.23 7.63 17.19
C PHE A 162 -0.39 6.86 18.50
N GLY A 163 0.64 6.14 18.98
CA GLY A 163 0.58 5.36 20.21
C GLY A 163 -0.23 4.07 20.12
N GLU A 164 -0.76 3.73 18.95
CA GLU A 164 -1.55 2.53 18.73
C GLU A 164 -1.20 1.89 17.36
N PRO A 165 -1.21 0.55 17.22
CA PRO A 165 -1.13 -0.10 15.92
C PRO A 165 -2.44 0.13 15.15
N PHE A 166 -2.40 0.03 13.82
CA PHE A 166 -3.64 0.01 13.05
C PHE A 166 -4.18 -1.44 12.91
N ALA A 167 -5.48 -1.55 12.69
CA ALA A 167 -6.15 -2.83 12.50
C ALA A 167 -6.14 -3.23 11.01
N GLU A 168 -6.15 -4.54 10.76
CA GLU A 168 -6.31 -5.12 9.40
C GLU A 168 -5.16 -4.85 8.43
N ALA A 169 -3.90 -4.84 8.92
CA ALA A 169 -2.71 -4.91 8.07
C ALA A 169 -2.85 -6.03 7.01
N HIS A 170 -2.25 -5.80 5.83
CA HIS A 170 -2.39 -6.67 4.65
C HIS A 170 -3.81 -6.66 4.03
N ASN A 171 -4.43 -5.50 4.05
CA ASN A 171 -5.56 -5.14 3.22
C ASN A 171 -5.23 -3.79 2.59
N ALA A 172 -5.08 -3.71 1.26
CA ALA A 172 -4.60 -2.50 0.61
C ALA A 172 -5.39 -1.24 0.99
N THR A 173 -6.69 -1.34 1.28
CA THR A 173 -7.49 -0.19 1.75
C THR A 173 -7.06 0.26 3.13
N ALA A 174 -6.85 -0.68 4.06
CA ALA A 174 -6.41 -0.37 5.43
C ALA A 174 -4.97 0.15 5.44
N ASP A 175 -4.10 -0.42 4.61
CA ASP A 175 -2.71 -0.02 4.46
C ASP A 175 -2.60 1.38 3.84
N VAL A 176 -3.41 1.70 2.81
CA VAL A 176 -3.53 3.06 2.25
C VAL A 176 -4.05 4.05 3.31
N GLU A 177 -5.05 3.70 4.11
CA GLU A 177 -5.55 4.59 5.17
C GLU A 177 -4.48 4.85 6.23
N ALA A 178 -3.78 3.80 6.70
CA ALA A 178 -2.71 3.92 7.67
C ALA A 178 -1.52 4.72 7.12
N THR A 179 -1.11 4.45 5.87
CA THR A 179 -0.04 5.18 5.17
C THR A 179 -0.40 6.65 4.99
N THR A 180 -1.62 6.95 4.57
CA THR A 180 -2.13 8.32 4.44
C THR A 180 -2.06 9.05 5.77
N ARG A 181 -2.55 8.43 6.83
CA ARG A 181 -2.54 9.00 8.17
C ARG A 181 -1.11 9.29 8.64
N CYS A 182 -0.19 8.32 8.45
CA CYS A 182 1.22 8.50 8.76
C CYS A 182 1.85 9.64 7.93
N PHE A 183 1.65 9.66 6.62
CA PHE A 183 2.19 10.69 5.74
C PHE A 183 1.71 12.10 6.12
N LEU A 184 0.42 12.28 6.34
CA LEU A 184 -0.15 13.57 6.73
C LEU A 184 0.34 14.03 8.11
N GLU A 185 0.54 13.11 9.06
CA GLU A 185 1.14 13.43 10.37
C GLU A 185 2.63 13.79 10.23
N LEU A 186 3.37 13.12 9.35
CA LEU A 186 4.76 13.49 9.05
C LEU A 186 4.84 14.89 8.41
N LEU A 187 3.88 15.28 7.56
CA LEU A 187 3.75 16.66 7.07
C LEU A 187 3.52 17.62 8.24
N ARG A 188 2.58 17.33 9.12
CA ARG A 188 2.28 18.15 10.30
C ARG A 188 3.50 18.32 11.22
N ARG A 189 4.31 17.27 11.36
CA ARG A 189 5.59 17.29 12.11
C ARG A 189 6.76 17.87 11.31
N ARG A 190 6.52 18.45 10.12
CA ARG A 190 7.53 19.07 9.25
C ARG A 190 8.70 18.14 8.88
N GLN A 191 8.44 16.83 8.71
CA GLN A 191 9.47 15.84 8.41
C GLN A 191 9.96 15.89 6.95
N TYR A 192 9.29 16.63 6.08
CA TYR A 192 9.70 16.87 4.69
C TYR A 192 10.17 18.32 4.50
N SER A 193 11.15 18.55 3.61
CA SER A 193 11.55 19.91 3.25
C SER A 193 10.52 20.56 2.29
N LEU A 194 10.42 21.89 2.31
CA LEU A 194 9.59 22.62 1.34
C LEU A 194 10.04 22.35 -0.11
N GLN A 195 11.35 22.14 -0.32
CA GLN A 195 11.89 21.77 -1.62
C GLN A 195 11.40 20.40 -2.08
N THR A 196 11.45 19.38 -1.20
CA THR A 196 10.94 18.02 -1.47
C THR A 196 9.45 18.06 -1.84
N LEU A 197 8.67 18.82 -1.09
CA LEU A 197 7.24 18.99 -1.32
C LEU A 197 6.90 19.93 -2.49
N GLN A 198 7.91 20.63 -3.04
CA GLN A 198 7.74 21.67 -4.05
C GLN A 198 6.73 22.75 -3.60
N GLN A 199 6.81 23.16 -2.34
CA GLN A 199 5.91 24.14 -1.72
C GLN A 199 6.62 25.47 -1.46
N ALA A 200 5.83 26.55 -1.46
CA ALA A 200 6.31 27.90 -1.15
C ALA A 200 6.52 28.10 0.37
N PRO A 201 7.33 29.10 0.78
CA PRO A 201 7.39 29.54 2.17
C PRO A 201 6.00 29.84 2.73
N GLY A 202 5.76 29.50 4.00
CA GLY A 202 4.44 29.64 4.64
C GLY A 202 3.48 28.46 4.43
N TYR A 203 3.91 27.41 3.73
CA TYR A 203 3.10 26.20 3.53
C TYR A 203 2.75 25.51 4.85
N TYR A 204 3.74 25.32 5.73
CA TYR A 204 3.51 24.59 6.98
C TYR A 204 2.62 25.36 7.96
N GLU A 205 2.72 26.68 7.99
CA GLU A 205 1.85 27.52 8.81
C GLU A 205 0.38 27.33 8.40
N LYS A 206 0.10 27.36 7.09
CA LYS A 206 -1.26 27.09 6.54
C LYS A 206 -1.71 25.65 6.77
N TYR A 207 -0.78 24.70 6.63
CA TYR A 207 -1.09 23.28 6.87
C TYR A 207 -1.48 23.03 8.32
N GLU A 208 -0.75 23.63 9.28
CA GLU A 208 -1.02 23.52 10.72
C GLU A 208 -2.33 24.22 11.13
N GLU A 209 -2.70 25.34 10.48
CA GLU A 209 -4.01 25.97 10.67
C GLU A 209 -5.17 25.03 10.32
N VAL A 210 -5.02 24.22 9.27
CA VAL A 210 -6.03 23.25 8.83
C VAL A 210 -5.97 21.96 9.64
N ASN A 211 -4.77 21.53 10.06
CA ASN A 211 -4.49 20.30 10.78
C ASN A 211 -3.80 20.59 12.14
N PRO A 212 -4.49 21.23 13.11
CA PRO A 212 -3.87 21.72 14.35
C PRO A 212 -3.50 20.61 15.33
N THR A 213 -4.12 19.44 15.18
CA THR A 213 -3.93 18.29 16.06
C THR A 213 -3.53 17.06 15.24
N GLU A 214 -3.23 15.96 15.92
CA GLU A 214 -2.95 14.67 15.32
C GLU A 214 -3.99 14.29 14.23
N ILE A 215 -3.49 13.75 13.11
CA ILE A 215 -4.33 13.38 11.97
C ILE A 215 -5.33 12.27 12.38
N PRO A 216 -6.63 12.49 12.24
CA PRO A 216 -7.65 11.52 12.63
C PRO A 216 -7.71 10.35 11.65
N LYS A 217 -8.33 9.24 12.11
CA LYS A 217 -8.72 8.15 11.21
C LYS A 217 -9.75 8.65 10.21
N ILE A 218 -9.61 8.26 8.95
CA ILE A 218 -10.54 8.64 7.89
C ILE A 218 -11.84 7.84 8.02
N GLY A 219 -11.74 6.62 8.56
CA GLY A 219 -12.90 5.76 8.84
C GLY A 219 -13.56 5.22 7.57
N LEU A 220 -12.77 4.95 6.55
CA LEU A 220 -13.26 4.36 5.31
C LEU A 220 -13.88 2.98 5.57
N ARG A 221 -15.00 2.71 4.90
CA ARG A 221 -15.58 1.37 4.88
C ARG A 221 -14.85 0.56 3.84
N HIS A 222 -14.10 -0.44 4.28
CA HIS A 222 -13.49 -1.43 3.40
C HIS A 222 -14.25 -2.76 3.48
N VAL A 223 -14.12 -3.56 2.45
CA VAL A 223 -14.72 -4.88 2.40
C VAL A 223 -14.01 -5.76 3.43
N ASN A 224 -14.76 -6.35 4.37
CA ASN A 224 -14.21 -7.36 5.25
C ASN A 224 -13.98 -8.64 4.45
N LEU A 225 -12.79 -8.78 3.88
CA LEU A 225 -12.42 -9.87 2.97
C LEU A 225 -12.60 -11.25 3.62
N LYS A 226 -12.25 -11.40 4.91
CA LYS A 226 -12.44 -12.66 5.64
C LYS A 226 -13.92 -13.07 5.73
N LYS A 227 -14.80 -12.09 5.96
CA LYS A 227 -16.24 -12.32 6.03
C LYS A 227 -16.83 -12.57 4.65
N ALA A 228 -16.32 -11.90 3.61
CA ALA A 228 -16.71 -12.13 2.22
C ALA A 228 -16.27 -13.51 1.74
N SER A 229 -15.03 -13.92 1.97
CA SER A 229 -14.51 -15.26 1.64
C SER A 229 -15.29 -16.36 2.33
N LYS A 230 -15.62 -16.21 3.61
CA LYS A 230 -16.44 -17.18 4.36
C LYS A 230 -17.83 -17.33 3.73
N LYS A 231 -18.48 -16.22 3.36
CA LYS A 231 -19.81 -16.24 2.72
C LYS A 231 -19.78 -16.90 1.34
N ILE A 232 -18.67 -16.76 0.60
CA ILE A 232 -18.48 -17.42 -0.69
C ILE A 232 -18.24 -18.91 -0.49
N ALA A 233 -17.39 -19.32 0.46
CA ALA A 233 -17.16 -20.72 0.79
C ALA A 233 -18.46 -21.44 1.22
N GLU A 234 -19.30 -20.78 2.03
CA GLU A 234 -20.63 -21.28 2.40
C GLU A 234 -21.55 -21.46 1.18
N LYS A 235 -21.54 -20.51 0.21
CA LYS A 235 -22.33 -20.62 -1.02
C LYS A 235 -21.86 -21.74 -1.95
N LEU A 236 -20.55 -21.99 -2.00
CA LEU A 236 -19.95 -23.02 -2.86
C LEU A 236 -19.98 -24.42 -2.21
N GLY A 237 -20.44 -24.55 -0.95
CA GLY A 237 -20.49 -25.80 -0.22
C GLY A 237 -19.10 -26.37 0.12
N THR A 238 -18.05 -25.55 0.05
CA THR A 238 -16.70 -25.94 0.44
C THR A 238 -16.54 -25.78 1.96
N HIS A 239 -16.19 -26.89 2.63
CA HIS A 239 -15.85 -26.84 4.05
C HIS A 239 -14.58 -26.00 4.28
N GLU A 240 -14.55 -25.26 5.40
CA GLU A 240 -13.44 -24.44 5.84
C GLU A 240 -12.10 -25.17 5.67
N GLY A 241 -11.15 -24.54 4.99
CA GLY A 241 -9.75 -24.93 5.07
C GLY A 241 -9.22 -24.84 6.51
N PRO A 242 -8.10 -25.49 6.85
CA PRO A 242 -7.59 -25.52 8.22
C PRO A 242 -7.42 -24.09 8.76
N SER A 243 -7.95 -23.85 9.96
CA SER A 243 -7.79 -22.58 10.64
C SER A 243 -6.30 -22.36 10.95
N ILE A 244 -5.74 -21.31 10.38
CA ILE A 244 -4.35 -20.94 10.62
C ILE A 244 -4.29 -20.25 11.97
N SER A 245 -3.30 -20.63 12.79
CA SER A 245 -3.08 -20.02 14.09
C SER A 245 -2.52 -18.59 13.92
N LYS A 246 -2.78 -17.73 14.91
CA LYS A 246 -2.21 -16.37 14.92
C LYS A 246 -0.67 -16.38 14.92
N GLU A 247 -0.07 -17.45 15.46
CA GLU A 247 1.38 -17.68 15.48
C GLU A 247 1.93 -17.94 14.07
N GLU A 248 1.29 -18.77 13.26
CA GLU A 248 1.72 -19.03 11.87
C GLU A 248 1.63 -17.80 10.97
N ILE A 249 0.61 -16.96 11.20
CA ILE A 249 0.50 -15.66 10.50
C ILE A 249 1.67 -14.76 10.89
N ARG A 250 2.04 -14.73 12.16
CA ARG A 250 3.12 -13.88 12.67
C ARG A 250 4.48 -14.32 12.16
N GLU A 251 4.77 -15.62 12.14
CA GLU A 251 6.03 -16.18 11.66
C GLU A 251 6.23 -15.97 10.15
N ASN A 252 5.16 -16.04 9.36
CA ASN A 252 5.20 -15.73 7.94
C ASN A 252 5.37 -14.21 7.66
N LEU A 253 4.85 -13.34 8.53
CA LEU A 253 5.01 -11.90 8.45
C LEU A 253 6.44 -11.46 8.80
N GLU A 254 7.02 -12.01 9.87
CA GLU A 254 8.41 -11.74 10.26
C GLU A 254 9.39 -12.15 9.15
N ASN A 255 9.13 -13.24 8.43
CA ASN A 255 9.94 -13.68 7.29
C ASN A 255 9.81 -12.77 6.04
N LEU A 256 8.71 -12.03 5.88
CA LEU A 256 8.52 -11.06 4.80
C LEU A 256 9.15 -9.70 5.12
N GLU A 257 9.19 -9.34 6.42
CA GLU A 257 9.81 -8.09 6.89
C GLU A 257 11.34 -8.16 6.88
N ASP A 258 11.93 -9.36 6.99
CA ASP A 258 13.38 -9.59 6.97
C ASP A 258 13.98 -9.80 5.57
N ALA A 259 13.20 -9.66 4.49
CA ALA A 259 13.74 -9.74 3.13
C ALA A 259 14.77 -8.61 2.91
N PRO A 260 16.01 -8.93 2.54
CA PRO A 260 17.08 -7.96 2.49
C PRO A 260 16.85 -6.96 1.36
N PHE A 261 16.72 -5.68 1.73
CA PHE A 261 16.88 -4.59 0.79
C PHE A 261 18.34 -4.58 0.30
N VAL A 262 18.56 -4.83 -0.97
CA VAL A 262 19.80 -4.56 -1.67
C VAL A 262 19.61 -3.32 -2.52
#